data_17fb1f184e18909653d8720f8078cbf8
#
_entry.id   17fb1f184e18909653d8720f8078cbf8
#
_cell.length_a   1.000
_cell.length_b   1.000
_cell.length_c   1.000
_cell.angle_alpha   90.00
_cell.angle_beta   90.00
_cell.angle_gamma   90.00
#
_symmetry.space_group_name_H-M   'P 1'
#
loop_
_entity.id
_entity.type
_entity.pdbx_description
1 polymer ?
#
loop_
_entity_poly.entity_id
_entity_poly.type
_entity_poly.pdbx_seq_one_letter_code
_entity_poly.pdbx_strand_id
1 'polypeptide(L)'
;MICSLASNLKDLTQFPKAEIEALWCPWRVEYFEQETPNPDFLSEAARSSDDAAHLVVTRRKNAFLMMNRYPYSVGHLMAVPYRKTGDASSLGENEVLELWNLAVHGQRLLRETMKAQGFNVGLNLGQCAGAGVPDHLHLHIVPRWNGDTNFMPVLAGTRMLSEGLRGLYDKLIATQERIEKNNAP
;
A
#
# COMPACT_ATOMS: atom_id res chain seq x y z
N MET A 1 6.12 -35.85 -39.97
CA MET A 1 7.06 -35.59 -38.86
C MET A 1 6.56 -34.43 -38.00
N ILE A 2 5.31 -34.60 -37.47
CA ILE A 2 4.62 -33.62 -36.62
C ILE A 2 3.97 -34.43 -35.46
N CYS A 3 4.81 -35.01 -34.60
CA CYS A 3 4.28 -35.76 -33.48
C CYS A 3 5.28 -35.84 -32.31
N SER A 4 5.96 -34.73 -32.01
CA SER A 4 6.92 -34.69 -30.89
C SER A 4 6.81 -33.41 -30.03
N LEU A 5 5.87 -32.53 -30.30
CA LEU A 5 5.70 -31.29 -29.52
C LEU A 5 4.60 -31.35 -28.47
N ALA A 6 3.79 -32.42 -28.47
CA ALA A 6 2.68 -32.53 -27.50
C ALA A 6 3.09 -33.14 -26.13
N SER A 7 4.28 -33.76 -26.03
CA SER A 7 4.76 -34.34 -24.79
C SER A 7 5.40 -33.33 -23.82
N ASN A 8 5.80 -32.16 -24.29
CA ASN A 8 6.46 -31.14 -23.46
C ASN A 8 5.49 -30.12 -22.84
N LEU A 9 4.21 -30.14 -23.19
CA LEU A 9 3.22 -29.22 -22.61
C LEU A 9 2.74 -29.66 -21.20
N LYS A 10 2.99 -30.93 -20.81
CA LYS A 10 2.70 -31.40 -19.45
C LYS A 10 3.70 -30.91 -18.40
N ASP A 11 4.86 -30.48 -18.83
CA ASP A 11 5.92 -29.98 -17.92
C ASP A 11 5.81 -28.47 -17.63
N LEU A 12 4.95 -27.77 -18.34
CA LEU A 12 4.67 -26.33 -18.07
C LEU A 12 3.83 -26.12 -16.80
N THR A 13 3.29 -27.18 -16.21
CA THR A 13 2.65 -27.11 -14.89
C THR A 13 3.64 -27.24 -13.72
N GLN A 14 4.89 -27.54 -14.01
CA GLN A 14 6.01 -27.45 -13.07
C GLN A 14 6.79 -26.15 -13.28
N PHE A 15 6.10 -25.02 -13.29
CA PHE A 15 6.79 -23.83 -12.81
C PHE A 15 7.25 -24.15 -11.39
N PRO A 16 8.54 -23.95 -11.08
CA PRO A 16 8.95 -24.07 -9.70
C PRO A 16 7.94 -23.27 -8.90
N LYS A 17 7.35 -23.88 -7.88
CA LYS A 17 6.72 -23.10 -6.82
C LYS A 17 7.80 -22.10 -6.44
N ALA A 18 7.72 -20.90 -6.99
CA ALA A 18 8.48 -19.81 -6.51
C ALA A 18 7.91 -19.57 -5.11
N GLU A 19 8.43 -20.30 -4.13
CA GLU A 19 8.55 -19.78 -2.81
C GLU A 19 9.35 -18.51 -3.02
N ILE A 20 8.62 -17.41 -3.14
CA ILE A 20 9.22 -16.08 -3.10
C ILE A 20 9.67 -15.97 -1.65
N GLU A 21 10.84 -16.51 -1.34
CA GLU A 21 11.54 -16.19 -0.12
C GLU A 21 11.80 -14.68 -0.22
N ALA A 22 10.98 -13.92 0.49
CA ALA A 22 11.17 -12.50 0.64
C ALA A 22 12.43 -12.28 1.47
N LEU A 23 13.58 -12.20 0.79
CA LEU A 23 14.82 -11.82 1.43
C LEU A 23 14.67 -10.40 1.98
N TRP A 24 14.60 -10.34 3.32
CA TRP A 24 14.79 -9.14 4.13
C TRP A 24 13.80 -7.99 3.92
N CYS A 25 12.63 -8.14 4.50
CA CYS A 25 11.73 -7.04 4.85
C CYS A 25 11.57 -7.03 6.38
N PRO A 26 12.52 -6.49 7.17
CA PRO A 26 12.49 -6.62 8.63
C PRO A 26 11.20 -6.07 9.25
N TRP A 27 10.56 -5.07 8.63
CA TRP A 27 9.23 -4.59 9.02
C TRP A 27 8.08 -5.54 8.64
N ARG A 28 8.28 -6.50 7.73
CA ARG A 28 7.31 -7.57 7.43
C ARG A 28 7.54 -8.82 8.27
N VAL A 29 8.72 -8.98 8.86
CA VAL A 29 9.00 -10.07 9.79
C VAL A 29 8.01 -10.02 10.95
N GLU A 30 7.78 -8.84 11.52
CA GLU A 30 6.74 -8.65 12.54
C GLU A 30 5.33 -9.07 12.07
N TYR A 31 5.00 -8.92 10.77
CA TYR A 31 3.73 -9.38 10.21
C TYR A 31 3.66 -10.90 10.08
N PHE A 32 4.78 -11.56 9.80
CA PHE A 32 4.85 -13.03 9.64
C PHE A 32 5.14 -13.75 10.95
N GLU A 33 5.83 -13.11 11.89
CA GLU A 33 6.18 -13.65 13.21
C GLU A 33 5.07 -13.43 14.24
N GLN A 34 4.18 -12.48 14.02
CA GLN A 34 2.98 -12.37 14.84
C GLN A 34 2.07 -13.54 14.50
N GLU A 35 1.89 -14.47 15.44
CA GLU A 35 0.90 -15.57 15.35
C GLU A 35 -0.51 -15.06 15.01
N THR A 36 -0.79 -13.79 15.23
CA THR A 36 -1.96 -13.04 14.77
C THR A 36 -1.53 -11.62 14.37
N PRO A 37 -1.39 -11.31 13.06
CA PRO A 37 -1.27 -9.91 12.63
C PRO A 37 -2.43 -9.14 13.24
N ASN A 38 -2.17 -7.96 13.85
CA ASN A 38 -3.25 -7.14 14.39
C ASN A 38 -4.20 -6.75 13.22
N PRO A 39 -5.34 -7.46 13.03
CA PRO A 39 -6.23 -7.23 11.89
C PRO A 39 -6.96 -5.89 12.02
N ASP A 40 -6.85 -5.22 13.18
CA ASP A 40 -7.61 -4.02 13.49
C ASP A 40 -6.78 -2.72 13.45
N PHE A 41 -5.53 -2.77 12.98
CA PHE A 41 -4.63 -1.60 12.97
C PHE A 41 -5.21 -0.40 12.21
N LEU A 42 -6.07 -0.61 11.20
CA LEU A 42 -6.75 0.46 10.47
C LEU A 42 -7.83 1.11 11.36
N SER A 43 -8.60 0.31 12.09
CA SER A 43 -9.61 0.82 13.03
C SER A 43 -8.95 1.48 14.26
N GLU A 44 -7.80 1.00 14.69
CA GLU A 44 -7.01 1.65 15.74
C GLU A 44 -6.53 3.03 15.28
N ALA A 45 -5.96 3.12 14.07
CA ALA A 45 -5.58 4.40 13.48
C ALA A 45 -6.77 5.35 13.31
N ALA A 46 -7.96 4.82 12.97
CA ALA A 46 -9.18 5.60 12.85
C ALA A 46 -9.61 6.23 14.19
N ARG A 47 -9.43 5.51 15.31
CA ARG A 47 -9.86 5.94 16.66
C ARG A 47 -8.81 6.73 17.43
N SER A 48 -7.53 6.56 17.09
CA SER A 48 -6.41 7.20 17.79
C SER A 48 -6.31 8.69 17.44
N SER A 49 -5.84 9.47 18.40
CA SER A 49 -5.37 10.85 18.20
C SER A 49 -3.85 10.95 18.03
N ASP A 50 -3.11 9.84 18.19
CA ASP A 50 -1.66 9.78 17.96
C ASP A 50 -1.37 9.40 16.51
N ASP A 51 -1.40 10.40 15.63
CA ASP A 51 -1.17 10.22 14.19
C ASP A 51 0.22 9.66 13.90
N ALA A 52 1.22 10.07 14.67
CA ALA A 52 2.60 9.66 14.47
C ALA A 52 2.80 8.17 14.80
N ALA A 53 2.19 7.64 15.85
CA ALA A 53 2.27 6.23 16.21
C ALA A 53 1.61 5.33 15.17
N HIS A 54 0.54 5.83 14.52
CA HIS A 54 -0.23 5.10 13.50
C HIS A 54 0.15 5.47 12.07
N LEU A 55 1.16 6.32 11.85
CA LEU A 55 1.63 6.77 10.54
C LEU A 55 0.52 7.47 9.73
N VAL A 56 -0.42 8.15 10.39
CA VAL A 56 -1.48 8.93 9.75
C VAL A 56 -0.93 10.27 9.29
N VAL A 57 -1.07 10.56 8.00
CA VAL A 57 -0.50 11.76 7.36
C VAL A 57 -1.49 12.92 7.39
N THR A 58 -2.77 12.66 7.16
CA THR A 58 -3.82 13.67 7.23
C THR A 58 -5.19 13.06 7.45
N ARG A 59 -6.07 13.80 8.11
CA ARG A 59 -7.45 13.40 8.41
C ARG A 59 -8.43 14.30 7.68
N ARG A 60 -9.55 13.74 7.22
CA ARG A 60 -10.70 14.44 6.66
C ARG A 60 -11.97 14.03 7.43
N LYS A 61 -13.13 14.45 6.94
CA LYS A 61 -14.40 14.20 7.63
C LYS A 61 -14.78 12.73 7.69
N ASN A 62 -14.65 11.98 6.58
CA ASN A 62 -15.13 10.61 6.47
C ASN A 62 -14.00 9.58 6.33
N ALA A 63 -12.77 10.05 6.07
CA ALA A 63 -11.61 9.20 5.79
C ALA A 63 -10.29 9.87 6.22
N PHE A 64 -9.22 9.10 6.23
CA PHE A 64 -7.88 9.56 6.52
C PHE A 64 -6.86 8.94 5.57
N LEU A 65 -5.71 9.60 5.41
CA LEU A 65 -4.56 9.12 4.64
C LEU A 65 -3.46 8.69 5.59
N MET A 66 -2.93 7.49 5.41
CA MET A 66 -1.85 6.95 6.24
C MET A 66 -0.82 6.22 5.38
N MET A 67 0.40 6.05 5.92
CA MET A 67 1.37 5.14 5.32
C MET A 67 0.98 3.69 5.63
N ASN A 68 1.21 2.81 4.67
CA ASN A 68 1.09 1.38 4.92
C ASN A 68 2.26 0.92 5.80
N ARG A 69 1.95 0.31 6.94
CA ARG A 69 2.96 -0.29 7.85
C ARG A 69 3.71 -1.45 7.18
N TYR A 70 3.05 -2.12 6.21
CA TYR A 70 3.57 -3.26 5.46
C TYR A 70 3.61 -2.96 3.96
N PRO A 71 4.47 -2.01 3.53
CA PRO A 71 4.39 -1.42 2.21
C PRO A 71 4.79 -2.39 1.09
N TYR A 72 4.13 -2.28 -0.08
CA TYR A 72 4.54 -2.98 -1.30
C TYR A 72 5.79 -2.36 -1.93
N SER A 73 5.94 -1.03 -1.77
CA SER A 73 7.11 -0.25 -2.16
C SER A 73 7.27 0.93 -1.21
N VAL A 74 8.41 1.58 -1.22
CA VAL A 74 8.64 2.81 -0.46
C VAL A 74 7.57 3.85 -0.82
N GLY A 75 7.01 4.53 0.18
CA GLY A 75 5.96 5.54 -0.03
C GLY A 75 4.55 5.01 -0.29
N HIS A 76 4.30 3.72 -0.02
CA HIS A 76 2.95 3.16 -0.14
C HIS A 76 2.00 3.82 0.87
N LEU A 77 1.05 4.60 0.38
CA LEU A 77 -0.01 5.22 1.17
C LEU A 77 -1.33 4.45 1.01
N MET A 78 -2.23 4.66 1.97
CA MET A 78 -3.59 4.16 1.95
C MET A 78 -4.56 5.27 2.34
N ALA A 79 -5.65 5.45 1.57
CA ALA A 79 -6.81 6.22 2.00
C ALA A 79 -7.83 5.26 2.61
N VAL A 80 -8.23 5.53 3.85
CA VAL A 80 -9.01 4.60 4.68
C VAL A 80 -10.26 5.31 5.20
N PRO A 81 -11.47 4.76 5.01
CA PRO A 81 -12.68 5.33 5.61
C PRO A 81 -12.67 5.09 7.12
N TYR A 82 -13.24 6.01 7.91
CA TYR A 82 -13.41 5.79 9.36
C TYR A 82 -14.35 4.62 9.63
N ARG A 83 -15.33 4.43 8.77
CA ARG A 83 -16.30 3.34 8.88
C ARG A 83 -15.66 2.03 8.46
N LYS A 84 -15.58 1.07 9.39
CA LYS A 84 -15.11 -0.28 9.11
C LYS A 84 -16.15 -1.02 8.25
N THR A 85 -15.81 -1.30 7.01
CA THR A 85 -16.58 -2.12 6.09
C THR A 85 -15.67 -2.77 5.04
N GLY A 86 -15.92 -4.03 4.70
CA GLY A 86 -15.26 -4.74 3.59
C GLY A 86 -16.05 -4.64 2.28
N ASP A 87 -17.25 -4.07 2.31
CA ASP A 87 -18.14 -3.95 1.16
C ASP A 87 -18.07 -2.55 0.56
N ALA A 88 -17.47 -2.44 -0.62
CA ALA A 88 -17.36 -1.18 -1.34
C ALA A 88 -18.72 -0.60 -1.77
N SER A 89 -19.73 -1.45 -2.00
CA SER A 89 -21.08 -1.02 -2.38
C SER A 89 -21.83 -0.34 -1.24
N SER A 90 -21.38 -0.55 0.01
CA SER A 90 -21.95 0.07 1.20
C SER A 90 -21.48 1.51 1.45
N LEU A 91 -20.43 1.97 0.73
CA LEU A 91 -19.91 3.34 0.89
C LEU A 91 -20.89 4.37 0.32
N GLY A 92 -21.11 5.45 1.07
CA GLY A 92 -21.86 6.60 0.58
C GLY A 92 -21.03 7.44 -0.41
N GLU A 93 -21.72 8.21 -1.26
CA GLU A 93 -21.07 9.05 -2.28
C GLU A 93 -19.98 9.97 -1.70
N ASN A 94 -20.24 10.59 -0.56
CA ASN A 94 -19.27 11.46 0.10
C ASN A 94 -18.04 10.71 0.62
N GLU A 95 -18.20 9.47 1.07
CA GLU A 95 -17.07 8.61 1.49
C GLU A 95 -16.21 8.24 0.29
N VAL A 96 -16.83 7.83 -0.81
CA VAL A 96 -16.13 7.50 -2.07
C VAL A 96 -15.39 8.71 -2.62
N LEU A 97 -16.04 9.87 -2.67
CA LEU A 97 -15.42 11.11 -3.14
C LEU A 97 -14.22 11.50 -2.26
N GLU A 98 -14.36 11.38 -0.95
CA GLU A 98 -13.27 11.74 -0.03
C GLU A 98 -12.09 10.78 -0.11
N LEU A 99 -12.33 9.47 -0.25
CA LEU A 99 -11.27 8.47 -0.52
C LEU A 99 -10.50 8.81 -1.79
N TRP A 100 -11.21 9.18 -2.87
CA TRP A 100 -10.58 9.57 -4.12
C TRP A 100 -9.78 10.88 -3.99
N ASN A 101 -10.33 11.88 -3.32
CA ASN A 101 -9.64 13.14 -3.06
C ASN A 101 -8.37 12.94 -2.22
N LEU A 102 -8.42 12.06 -1.21
CA LEU A 102 -7.24 11.67 -0.44
C LEU A 102 -6.20 10.93 -1.28
N ALA A 103 -6.65 10.08 -2.22
CA ALA A 103 -5.73 9.41 -3.15
C ALA A 103 -5.01 10.41 -4.07
N VAL A 104 -5.74 11.40 -4.60
CA VAL A 104 -5.16 12.49 -5.41
C VAL A 104 -4.19 13.34 -4.58
N HIS A 105 -4.57 13.64 -3.34
CA HIS A 105 -3.71 14.37 -2.39
C HIS A 105 -2.42 13.59 -2.06
N GLY A 106 -2.55 12.29 -1.78
CA GLY A 106 -1.40 11.39 -1.55
C GLY A 106 -0.45 11.34 -2.74
N GLN A 107 -0.97 11.32 -3.97
CA GLN A 107 -0.15 11.39 -5.18
C GLN A 107 0.64 12.72 -5.25
N ARG A 108 0.01 13.85 -4.89
CA ARG A 108 0.69 15.14 -4.84
C ARG A 108 1.81 15.14 -3.80
N LEU A 109 1.55 14.66 -2.60
CA LEU A 109 2.54 14.51 -1.54
C LEU A 109 3.75 13.69 -2.01
N LEU A 110 3.51 12.53 -2.60
CA LEU A 110 4.56 11.62 -3.05
C LEU A 110 5.37 12.20 -4.24
N ARG A 111 4.73 12.95 -5.14
CA ARG A 111 5.45 13.67 -6.20
C ARG A 111 6.39 14.73 -5.61
N GLU A 112 5.93 15.49 -4.63
CA GLU A 112 6.74 16.55 -4.02
C GLU A 112 7.84 15.99 -3.12
N THR A 113 7.54 14.96 -2.32
CA THR A 113 8.49 14.38 -1.34
C THR A 113 9.53 13.48 -2.00
N MET A 114 9.12 12.62 -2.93
CA MET A 114 9.93 11.51 -3.45
C MET A 114 10.14 11.55 -4.96
N LYS A 115 9.60 12.56 -5.66
CA LYS A 115 9.66 12.66 -7.12
C LYS A 115 9.02 11.45 -7.83
N ALA A 116 7.93 10.91 -7.27
CA ALA A 116 7.20 9.81 -7.87
C ALA A 116 6.73 10.18 -9.29
N GLN A 117 6.95 9.29 -10.25
CA GLN A 117 6.65 9.54 -11.67
C GLN A 117 5.30 8.98 -12.08
N GLY A 118 4.84 7.92 -11.41
CA GLY A 118 3.56 7.27 -11.67
C GLY A 118 2.97 6.70 -10.39
N PHE A 119 1.75 6.15 -10.50
CA PHE A 119 1.04 5.54 -9.36
C PHE A 119 0.21 4.35 -9.82
N ASN A 120 0.16 3.29 -9.00
CA ASN A 120 -0.89 2.31 -9.05
C ASN A 120 -1.86 2.62 -7.90
N VAL A 121 -3.14 2.80 -8.25
CA VAL A 121 -4.19 3.11 -7.28
C VAL A 121 -5.29 2.05 -7.41
N GLY A 122 -5.73 1.47 -6.30
CA GLY A 122 -6.76 0.43 -6.33
C GLY A 122 -7.11 -0.13 -4.96
N LEU A 123 -8.18 -0.94 -4.93
CA LEU A 123 -8.69 -1.68 -3.78
C LEU A 123 -8.46 -3.18 -3.97
N ASN A 124 -8.09 -3.87 -2.90
CA ASN A 124 -8.16 -5.33 -2.83
C ASN A 124 -9.47 -5.70 -2.14
N LEU A 125 -10.41 -6.29 -2.88
CA LEU A 125 -11.71 -6.68 -2.36
C LEU A 125 -11.74 -8.20 -2.10
N GLY A 126 -11.78 -8.57 -0.81
CA GLY A 126 -11.76 -9.95 -0.36
C GLY A 126 -10.35 -10.56 -0.28
N GLN A 127 -10.23 -11.66 0.44
CA GLN A 127 -8.95 -12.35 0.68
C GLN A 127 -8.31 -12.88 -0.60
N CYS A 128 -9.09 -13.42 -1.53
CA CYS A 128 -8.58 -13.95 -2.80
C CYS A 128 -7.97 -12.87 -3.71
N ALA A 129 -8.32 -11.59 -3.48
CA ALA A 129 -7.72 -10.45 -4.15
C ALA A 129 -6.50 -9.88 -3.39
N GLY A 130 -6.06 -10.52 -2.31
CA GLY A 130 -4.90 -10.12 -1.53
C GLY A 130 -5.18 -9.07 -0.45
N ALA A 131 -6.45 -8.91 -0.02
CA ALA A 131 -6.77 -8.03 1.11
C ALA A 131 -6.21 -8.61 2.42
N GLY A 132 -5.24 -7.92 3.03
CA GLY A 132 -4.69 -8.27 4.36
C GLY A 132 -5.67 -7.93 5.50
N VAL A 133 -6.55 -6.96 5.29
CA VAL A 133 -7.66 -6.59 6.20
C VAL A 133 -8.96 -6.57 5.38
N PRO A 134 -9.60 -7.73 5.15
CA PRO A 134 -10.71 -7.86 4.20
C PRO A 134 -12.00 -7.17 4.68
N ASP A 135 -12.13 -6.92 5.98
CA ASP A 135 -13.29 -6.30 6.60
C ASP A 135 -13.18 -4.77 6.79
N HIS A 136 -12.07 -4.17 6.36
CA HIS A 136 -11.86 -2.72 6.38
C HIS A 136 -11.24 -2.22 5.08
N LEU A 137 -12.04 -1.58 4.25
CA LEU A 137 -11.62 -1.05 2.95
C LEU A 137 -10.46 -0.06 3.11
N HIS A 138 -9.51 -0.14 2.19
CA HIS A 138 -8.40 0.80 2.10
C HIS A 138 -7.95 0.93 0.65
N LEU A 139 -8.00 2.15 0.14
CA LEU A 139 -7.57 2.48 -1.21
C LEU A 139 -6.06 2.67 -1.22
N HIS A 140 -5.36 1.76 -1.88
CA HIS A 140 -3.90 1.80 -2.03
C HIS A 140 -3.44 2.88 -2.99
N ILE A 141 -2.38 3.59 -2.65
CA ILE A 141 -1.66 4.54 -3.50
C ILE A 141 -0.19 4.14 -3.49
N VAL A 142 0.26 3.48 -4.55
CA VAL A 142 1.60 2.93 -4.66
C VAL A 142 2.39 3.75 -5.68
N PRO A 143 3.43 4.50 -5.26
CA PRO A 143 4.24 5.28 -6.17
C PRO A 143 5.11 4.40 -7.06
N ARG A 144 5.38 4.90 -8.27
CA ARG A 144 6.16 4.22 -9.29
C ARG A 144 7.21 5.17 -9.89
N TRP A 145 8.33 4.59 -10.29
CA TRP A 145 9.42 5.28 -11.00
C TRP A 145 9.85 4.46 -12.21
N ASN A 146 10.38 5.13 -13.23
CA ASN A 146 11.02 4.43 -14.34
C ASN A 146 12.21 3.61 -13.81
N GLY A 147 12.21 2.31 -14.10
CA GLY A 147 13.25 1.40 -13.61
C GLY A 147 13.10 0.97 -12.14
N ASP A 148 11.95 1.18 -11.50
CA ASP A 148 11.67 0.71 -10.14
C ASP A 148 11.55 -0.83 -10.04
N THR A 149 11.41 -1.49 -11.18
CA THR A 149 11.43 -2.94 -11.29
C THR A 149 12.74 -3.36 -11.97
N ASN A 150 13.51 -4.21 -11.31
CA ASN A 150 14.74 -4.80 -11.81
C ASN A 150 14.66 -6.33 -11.75
N PHE A 151 15.77 -7.00 -12.02
CA PHE A 151 15.82 -8.47 -12.02
C PHE A 151 15.72 -9.10 -10.61
N MET A 152 15.93 -8.33 -9.53
CA MET A 152 15.98 -8.87 -8.16
C MET A 152 14.67 -9.55 -7.73
N PRO A 153 13.46 -9.02 -8.01
CA PRO A 153 12.22 -9.72 -7.71
C PRO A 153 12.08 -11.05 -8.44
N VAL A 154 12.66 -11.17 -9.65
CA VAL A 154 12.61 -12.39 -10.47
C VAL A 154 13.60 -13.44 -9.97
N LEU A 155 14.82 -13.03 -9.60
CA LEU A 155 15.87 -13.95 -9.17
C LEU A 155 15.80 -14.32 -7.68
N ALA A 156 15.38 -13.37 -6.84
CA ALA A 156 15.47 -13.53 -5.38
C ALA A 156 14.18 -13.18 -4.64
N GLY A 157 13.07 -12.87 -5.33
CA GLY A 157 11.83 -12.43 -4.69
C GLY A 157 11.97 -11.12 -3.89
N THR A 158 13.09 -10.42 -4.03
CA THR A 158 13.50 -9.31 -3.17
C THR A 158 13.09 -7.96 -3.76
N ARG A 159 12.47 -7.12 -2.94
CA ARG A 159 12.26 -5.69 -3.25
C ARG A 159 13.16 -4.85 -2.37
N MET A 160 13.82 -3.86 -2.96
CA MET A 160 14.63 -2.89 -2.21
C MET A 160 13.74 -1.75 -1.76
N LEU A 161 13.75 -1.43 -0.46
CA LEU A 161 13.17 -0.21 0.08
C LEU A 161 14.33 0.72 0.43
N SER A 162 14.36 1.85 -0.24
CA SER A 162 15.48 2.81 -0.14
C SER A 162 15.45 3.66 1.13
N GLU A 163 14.36 3.61 1.91
CA GLU A 163 14.16 4.46 3.08
C GLU A 163 13.28 3.79 4.14
N GLY A 164 13.60 4.01 5.42
CA GLY A 164 12.81 3.52 6.55
C GLY A 164 11.49 4.30 6.72
N LEU A 165 10.46 3.61 7.26
CA LEU A 165 9.10 4.16 7.39
C LEU A 165 9.08 5.48 8.19
N ARG A 166 9.82 5.58 9.30
CA ARG A 166 9.80 6.77 10.16
C ARG A 166 10.38 8.00 9.49
N GLY A 167 11.56 7.87 8.87
CA GLY A 167 12.18 9.00 8.16
C GLY A 167 11.32 9.49 7.00
N LEU A 168 10.66 8.57 6.29
CA LEU A 168 9.74 8.95 5.22
C LEU A 168 8.47 9.62 5.76
N TYR A 169 7.91 9.13 6.88
CA TYR A 169 6.78 9.75 7.54
C TYR A 169 7.07 11.22 7.87
N ASP A 170 8.20 11.50 8.51
CA ASP A 170 8.58 12.85 8.89
C ASP A 170 8.70 13.80 7.67
N LYS A 171 9.24 13.30 6.55
CA LYS A 171 9.29 14.04 5.27
C LYS A 171 7.91 14.31 4.69
N LEU A 172 6.99 13.34 4.77
CA LEU A 172 5.61 13.50 4.29
C LEU A 172 4.87 14.55 5.11
N ILE A 173 5.02 14.54 6.43
CA ILE A 173 4.41 15.56 7.32
C ILE A 173 4.96 16.95 7.00
N ALA A 174 6.27 17.11 6.87
CA ALA A 174 6.86 18.40 6.50
C ALA A 174 6.36 18.91 5.13
N THR A 175 6.15 17.99 4.17
CA THR A 175 5.61 18.33 2.85
C THR A 175 4.12 18.70 2.96
N GLN A 176 3.33 17.98 3.76
CA GLN A 176 1.93 18.26 4.04
C GLN A 176 1.75 19.69 4.59
N GLU A 177 2.51 20.04 5.63
CA GLU A 177 2.47 21.39 6.24
C GLU A 177 2.80 22.49 5.22
N ARG A 178 3.79 22.25 4.37
CA ARG A 178 4.20 23.20 3.33
C ARG A 178 3.06 23.40 2.30
N ILE A 179 2.40 22.32 1.89
CA ILE A 179 1.27 22.39 0.95
C ILE A 179 0.10 23.16 1.56
N GLU A 180 -0.20 22.91 2.83
CA GLU A 180 -1.29 23.60 3.54
C GLU A 180 -1.02 25.10 3.69
N LYS A 181 0.21 25.49 4.06
CA LYS A 181 0.63 26.89 4.12
C LYS A 181 0.49 27.62 2.78
N ASN A 182 0.82 26.95 1.68
CA ASN A 182 0.74 27.53 0.33
C ASN A 182 -0.69 27.61 -0.20
N ASN A 183 -1.63 26.86 0.36
CA ASN A 183 -3.05 26.87 -0.01
C ASN A 183 -3.91 27.69 0.97
N ALA A 184 -3.32 28.24 2.04
CA ALA A 184 -3.99 29.20 2.92
C ALA A 184 -4.21 30.53 2.17
N PRO A 185 -5.42 31.13 2.25
CA PRO A 185 -5.77 32.35 1.54
C PRO A 185 -4.95 33.56 1.99
#